data_332d29179cb71897244a1ad12b01f935
#
_entry.id   332d29179cb71897244a1ad12b01f935
#
_cell.length_a   1.000
_cell.length_b   1.000
_cell.length_c   1.000
_cell.angle_alpha   90.00
_cell.angle_beta   90.00
_cell.angle_gamma   90.00
#
_symmetry.space_group_name_H-M   'P 1'
#
loop_
_entity.id
_entity.type
_entity.pdbx_description
1 polymer ?
#
loop_
_entity_poly.entity_id
_entity_poly.type
_entity_poly.pdbx_seq_one_letter_code
_entity_poly.pdbx_strand_id
1 'polypeptide(L)'
;MTYDEMRIRQAWPYEVKIAHAERVAGEFIDKVSAGITYGGSKGDKYEAHNVHISVGGLDSITLLFFLRKHFPNENIVAVSRSSLEDKSIQDIHKKIGVISIPGDRTKVSILRDFGFPIISKAKAAKIEKLQSENEKTTFIHAIMTGDMGAQGKFEHSDKIKLPDKWIEKFGGLYADHRPDLNCQTAPFKVSAQCCYWLKELPADRWAKEHNSVPFLGLMASEGGQREMGLTKNGCNYFGKETVRSCPFAVFTRQDLLRLAVELEVPVPKIYGEIVCENGVYRTTRAQRTGCSMCGFGLHLEKRPHRFDRLREDNPKEWEFWMYRCVKDPETGEVYGWGKVLDYLEIGWEDKPWEAQRLKGRMSESPTVEKG
;
A
#
# COMPACT_ATOMS: atom_id res chain seq x y z
N MET A 1 2.43 -13.08 19.26
CA MET A 1 1.11 -12.54 19.70
C MET A 1 0.02 -13.24 18.89
N THR A 2 -1.11 -13.57 19.49
CA THR A 2 -2.29 -14.10 18.78
C THR A 2 -3.15 -12.96 18.22
N TYR A 3 -4.09 -13.28 17.34
CA TYR A 3 -5.07 -12.28 16.85
C TYR A 3 -5.95 -11.75 17.99
N ASP A 4 -6.34 -12.61 18.94
CA ASP A 4 -7.17 -12.20 20.07
C ASP A 4 -6.41 -11.28 21.03
N GLU A 5 -5.14 -11.58 21.31
CA GLU A 5 -4.28 -10.67 22.09
C GLU A 5 -4.13 -9.31 21.41
N MET A 6 -3.99 -9.26 20.08
CA MET A 6 -3.91 -8.01 19.34
C MET A 6 -5.21 -7.20 19.49
N ARG A 7 -6.38 -7.86 19.36
CA ARG A 7 -7.69 -7.20 19.54
C ARG A 7 -7.90 -6.68 20.96
N ILE A 8 -7.52 -7.47 21.97
CA ILE A 8 -7.57 -7.04 23.38
C ILE A 8 -6.73 -5.76 23.57
N ARG A 9 -5.51 -5.71 23.01
CA ARG A 9 -4.64 -4.54 23.10
C ARG A 9 -5.17 -3.34 22.32
N GLN A 10 -5.81 -3.56 21.20
CA GLN A 10 -6.51 -2.49 20.45
C GLN A 10 -7.69 -1.89 21.22
N ALA A 11 -8.28 -2.64 22.14
CA ALA A 11 -9.35 -2.18 23.04
C ALA A 11 -8.86 -1.50 24.33
N TRP A 12 -7.55 -1.45 24.58
CA TRP A 12 -7.01 -0.76 25.75
C TRP A 12 -7.41 0.74 25.78
N PRO A 13 -7.51 1.34 26.97
CA PRO A 13 -7.63 2.79 27.09
C PRO A 13 -6.51 3.51 26.33
N TYR A 14 -6.84 4.70 25.83
CA TYR A 14 -5.91 5.49 25.01
C TYR A 14 -4.57 5.75 25.72
N GLU A 15 -4.62 6.14 26.99
CA GLU A 15 -3.44 6.45 27.79
C GLU A 15 -2.54 5.22 27.99
N VAL A 16 -3.12 4.04 28.11
CA VAL A 16 -2.38 2.76 28.18
C VAL A 16 -1.67 2.47 26.85
N LYS A 17 -2.31 2.78 25.72
CA LYS A 17 -1.67 2.63 24.41
C LYS A 17 -0.53 3.61 24.21
N ILE A 18 -0.64 4.85 24.69
CA ILE A 18 0.44 5.85 24.67
C ILE A 18 1.65 5.34 25.47
N ALA A 19 1.44 4.94 26.73
CA ALA A 19 2.51 4.40 27.58
C ALA A 19 3.13 3.12 26.98
N HIS A 20 2.31 2.25 26.34
CA HIS A 20 2.81 1.08 25.62
C HIS A 20 3.68 1.47 24.43
N ALA A 21 3.26 2.46 23.62
CA ALA A 21 4.03 2.91 22.46
C ALA A 21 5.37 3.54 22.89
N GLU A 22 5.37 4.33 23.97
CA GLU A 22 6.60 4.90 24.54
C GLU A 22 7.56 3.79 24.99
N ARG A 23 7.07 2.81 25.78
CA ARG A 23 7.90 1.68 26.24
C ARG A 23 8.46 0.89 25.03
N VAL A 24 7.64 0.58 24.02
CA VAL A 24 8.06 -0.15 22.81
C VAL A 24 9.16 0.61 22.07
N ALA A 25 9.02 1.93 21.93
CA ALA A 25 10.01 2.76 21.27
C ALA A 25 11.32 2.85 22.07
N GLY A 26 11.26 3.04 23.40
CA GLY A 26 12.42 3.07 24.28
C GLY A 26 13.20 1.76 24.24
N GLU A 27 12.53 0.62 24.44
CA GLU A 27 13.14 -0.72 24.34
C GLU A 27 13.85 -0.95 22.99
N PHE A 28 13.29 -0.41 21.91
CA PHE A 28 13.89 -0.52 20.59
C PHE A 28 15.15 0.34 20.47
N ILE A 29 15.10 1.59 20.91
CA ILE A 29 16.23 2.53 20.92
C ILE A 29 17.37 1.94 21.73
N ASP A 30 17.12 1.53 22.98
CA ASP A 30 18.13 0.97 23.88
C ASP A 30 18.85 -0.23 23.26
N LYS A 31 18.06 -1.14 22.68
CA LYS A 31 18.61 -2.35 22.06
C LYS A 31 19.42 -2.07 20.81
N VAL A 32 18.97 -1.11 19.98
CA VAL A 32 19.71 -0.71 18.77
C VAL A 32 20.98 0.04 19.12
N SER A 33 20.94 0.96 20.10
CA SER A 33 22.11 1.74 20.54
C SER A 33 23.20 0.84 21.13
N ALA A 34 22.84 -0.28 21.75
CA ALA A 34 23.77 -1.31 22.20
C ALA A 34 24.46 -2.08 21.05
N GLY A 35 23.98 -1.89 19.82
CA GLY A 35 24.49 -2.56 18.63
C GLY A 35 23.74 -3.85 18.31
N ILE A 36 23.22 -3.93 17.10
CA ILE A 36 22.55 -5.12 16.56
C ILE A 36 23.19 -5.53 15.25
N THR A 37 23.32 -6.84 15.03
CA THR A 37 23.75 -7.41 13.76
C THR A 37 22.58 -8.15 13.12
N TYR A 38 22.32 -7.86 11.87
CA TYR A 38 21.34 -8.58 11.06
C TYR A 38 21.89 -8.80 9.65
N GLY A 39 21.32 -9.71 8.88
CA GLY A 39 21.84 -10.02 7.54
C GLY A 39 20.77 -10.50 6.60
N GLY A 40 20.99 -10.25 5.32
CA GLY A 40 20.15 -10.74 4.25
C GLY A 40 20.31 -12.24 4.01
N SER A 41 19.36 -12.82 3.27
CA SER A 41 19.35 -14.23 2.86
C SER A 41 20.59 -14.68 2.07
N LYS A 42 21.41 -13.74 1.60
CA LYS A 42 22.64 -13.97 0.82
C LYS A 42 23.93 -13.95 1.67
N GLY A 43 23.84 -13.92 2.99
CA GLY A 43 25.01 -13.99 3.89
C GLY A 43 25.64 -12.64 4.24
N ASP A 44 25.16 -11.53 3.69
CA ASP A 44 25.63 -10.19 4.05
C ASP A 44 25.23 -9.87 5.49
N LYS A 45 26.17 -9.37 6.29
CA LYS A 45 25.91 -8.90 7.66
C LYS A 45 25.96 -7.39 7.71
N TYR A 46 24.99 -6.80 8.37
CA TYR A 46 24.87 -5.37 8.60
C TYR A 46 24.81 -5.10 10.10
N GLU A 47 25.47 -4.04 10.52
CA GLU A 47 25.39 -3.55 11.88
C GLU A 47 24.53 -2.31 11.94
N ALA A 48 23.75 -2.16 13.00
CA ALA A 48 23.00 -0.93 13.25
C ALA A 48 23.15 -0.49 14.70
N HIS A 49 23.37 0.81 14.87
CA HIS A 49 23.50 1.51 16.13
C HIS A 49 22.56 2.73 16.18
N ASN A 50 21.92 3.06 15.07
CA ASN A 50 21.07 4.23 14.91
C ASN A 50 19.64 3.81 14.58
N VAL A 51 18.71 4.67 14.93
CA VAL A 51 17.30 4.55 14.54
C VAL A 51 16.90 5.68 13.61
N HIS A 52 15.98 5.40 12.69
CA HIS A 52 15.34 6.42 11.87
C HIS A 52 13.84 6.15 11.76
N ILE A 53 13.09 7.12 11.30
CA ILE A 53 11.68 6.91 10.96
C ILE A 53 11.46 7.00 9.45
N SER A 54 10.81 5.98 8.89
CA SER A 54 10.35 6.02 7.50
C SER A 54 9.03 6.79 7.41
N VAL A 55 9.08 8.01 6.86
CA VAL A 55 7.96 8.93 6.81
C VAL A 55 7.27 8.86 5.45
N GLY A 56 5.94 8.78 5.48
CA GLY A 56 5.05 8.91 4.33
C GLY A 56 3.92 9.87 4.66
N GLY A 57 2.70 9.35 4.87
CA GLY A 57 1.53 10.14 5.22
C GLY A 57 1.39 10.45 6.72
N LEU A 58 0.18 10.86 7.09
CA LEU A 58 -0.17 11.36 8.44
C LEU A 58 0.26 10.40 9.57
N ASP A 59 0.12 9.09 9.38
CA ASP A 59 0.38 8.10 10.43
C ASP A 59 1.87 8.12 10.87
N SER A 60 2.77 8.17 9.92
CA SER A 60 4.22 8.23 10.18
C SER A 60 4.70 9.64 10.57
N ILE A 61 4.03 10.70 10.09
CA ILE A 61 4.28 12.06 10.56
C ILE A 61 3.90 12.17 12.05
N THR A 62 2.75 11.61 12.44
CA THR A 62 2.33 11.57 13.85
C THR A 62 3.31 10.79 14.72
N LEU A 63 3.80 9.65 14.22
CA LEU A 63 4.84 8.88 14.93
C LEU A 63 6.15 9.68 15.08
N LEU A 64 6.56 10.44 14.09
CA LEU A 64 7.75 11.31 14.19
C LEU A 64 7.60 12.35 15.31
N PHE A 65 6.44 13.01 15.39
CA PHE A 65 6.16 13.98 16.44
C PHE A 65 6.11 13.32 17.82
N PHE A 66 5.50 12.14 17.92
CA PHE A 66 5.49 11.33 19.14
C PHE A 66 6.90 10.99 19.61
N LEU A 67 7.73 10.46 18.73
CA LEU A 67 9.11 10.09 19.06
C LEU A 67 9.93 11.30 19.48
N ARG A 68 9.84 12.43 18.78
CA ARG A 68 10.54 13.67 19.13
C ARG A 68 10.12 14.25 20.48
N LYS A 69 8.85 14.09 20.86
CA LYS A 69 8.33 14.55 22.16
C LYS A 69 8.82 13.68 23.32
N HIS A 70 8.77 12.35 23.16
CA HIS A 70 9.08 11.40 24.24
C HIS A 70 10.58 11.09 24.34
N PHE A 71 11.35 11.27 23.25
CA PHE A 71 12.78 11.01 23.19
C PHE A 71 13.55 12.23 22.65
N PRO A 72 13.50 13.38 23.33
CA PRO A 72 14.05 14.65 22.81
C PRO A 72 15.58 14.63 22.69
N ASN A 73 16.25 13.74 23.41
CA ASN A 73 17.71 13.59 23.37
C ASN A 73 18.19 12.62 22.28
N GLU A 74 17.29 11.91 21.63
CA GLU A 74 17.61 10.96 20.57
C GLU A 74 17.66 11.62 19.20
N ASN A 75 18.69 11.35 18.43
CA ASN A 75 18.80 11.83 17.06
C ASN A 75 18.00 10.95 16.10
N ILE A 76 16.68 11.09 16.13
CA ILE A 76 15.78 10.31 15.26
C ILE A 76 15.63 11.01 13.90
N VAL A 77 16.36 10.53 12.92
CA VAL A 77 16.34 11.05 11.55
C VAL A 77 15.07 10.61 10.85
N ALA A 78 14.39 11.53 10.18
CA ALA A 78 13.22 11.25 9.36
C ALA A 78 13.60 11.13 7.89
N VAL A 79 13.27 10.02 7.23
CA VAL A 79 13.61 9.75 5.83
C VAL A 79 12.39 9.37 5.01
N SER A 80 12.37 9.73 3.73
CA SER A 80 11.28 9.43 2.81
C SER A 80 11.70 9.44 1.36
N ARG A 81 10.99 8.71 0.52
CA ARG A 81 10.92 8.95 -0.92
C ARG A 81 9.84 10.02 -1.19
N SER A 82 10.06 11.23 -0.70
CA SER A 82 9.06 12.31 -0.69
C SER A 82 8.47 12.59 -2.09
N SER A 83 9.27 12.45 -3.15
CA SER A 83 8.83 12.66 -4.55
C SER A 83 7.72 11.71 -5.03
N LEU A 84 7.43 10.64 -4.29
CA LEU A 84 6.35 9.70 -4.60
C LEU A 84 5.03 10.08 -3.94
N GLU A 85 5.07 10.92 -2.92
CA GLU A 85 3.91 11.32 -2.12
C GLU A 85 3.16 12.48 -2.79
N ASP A 86 1.93 12.73 -2.33
CA ASP A 86 1.17 13.92 -2.72
C ASP A 86 1.94 15.22 -2.44
N LYS A 87 1.71 16.25 -3.24
CA LYS A 87 2.42 17.52 -3.12
C LYS A 87 2.30 18.15 -1.74
N SER A 88 1.12 18.08 -1.13
CA SER A 88 0.90 18.63 0.22
C SER A 88 1.67 17.85 1.29
N ILE A 89 1.89 16.54 1.10
CA ILE A 89 2.76 15.74 1.97
C ILE A 89 4.22 16.14 1.78
N GLN A 90 4.67 16.31 0.53
CA GLN A 90 6.03 16.78 0.24
C GLN A 90 6.33 18.12 0.90
N ASP A 91 5.38 19.04 0.90
CA ASP A 91 5.53 20.36 1.52
C ASP A 91 5.64 20.28 3.04
N ILE A 92 4.88 19.38 3.68
CA ILE A 92 5.05 19.06 5.11
C ILE A 92 6.41 18.44 5.37
N HIS A 93 6.83 17.44 4.58
CA HIS A 93 8.15 16.80 4.72
C HIS A 93 9.29 17.82 4.75
N LYS A 94 9.27 18.83 3.85
CA LYS A 94 10.26 19.92 3.83
C LYS A 94 10.23 20.73 5.12
N LYS A 95 9.03 21.08 5.61
CA LYS A 95 8.86 21.89 6.83
C LYS A 95 9.37 21.19 8.09
N ILE A 96 9.18 19.88 8.21
CA ILE A 96 9.55 19.10 9.40
C ILE A 96 10.95 18.45 9.31
N GLY A 97 11.69 18.75 8.24
CA GLY A 97 13.08 18.30 8.08
C GLY A 97 13.22 16.83 7.68
N VAL A 98 12.32 16.28 6.85
CA VAL A 98 12.46 14.94 6.31
C VAL A 98 13.51 14.91 5.20
N ILE A 99 14.47 14.01 5.32
CA ILE A 99 15.48 13.75 4.28
C ILE A 99 14.81 12.99 3.13
N SER A 100 14.83 13.59 1.94
CA SER A 100 14.35 12.92 0.74
C SER A 100 15.44 12.04 0.14
N ILE A 101 15.26 10.72 0.23
CA ILE A 101 16.22 9.77 -0.34
C ILE A 101 16.01 9.62 -1.85
N PRO A 102 17.09 9.52 -2.64
CA PRO A 102 17.02 9.27 -4.07
C PRO A 102 16.58 7.83 -4.35
N GLY A 103 16.25 7.54 -5.57
CA GLY A 103 15.99 6.16 -6.03
C GLY A 103 16.37 6.02 -7.49
N ASP A 104 16.80 4.82 -7.85
CA ASP A 104 17.37 4.51 -9.15
C ASP A 104 16.32 4.47 -10.28
N ARG A 105 15.05 4.35 -9.91
CA ARG A 105 13.93 4.22 -10.85
C ARG A 105 12.87 5.27 -10.61
N THR A 106 12.23 5.68 -11.70
CA THR A 106 11.05 6.54 -11.69
C THR A 106 9.78 5.70 -11.71
N LYS A 107 8.65 6.28 -11.29
CA LYS A 107 7.35 5.61 -11.39
C LYS A 107 7.01 5.24 -12.84
N VAL A 108 7.31 6.13 -13.80
CA VAL A 108 7.13 5.88 -15.23
C VAL A 108 7.91 4.66 -15.70
N SER A 109 9.21 4.56 -15.35
CA SER A 109 10.03 3.40 -15.73
C SER A 109 9.50 2.10 -15.15
N ILE A 110 8.96 2.13 -13.92
CA ILE A 110 8.37 0.93 -13.30
C ILE A 110 7.09 0.52 -14.02
N LEU A 111 6.19 1.46 -14.34
CA LEU A 111 4.95 1.15 -15.07
C LEU A 111 5.25 0.57 -16.47
N ARG A 112 6.26 1.11 -17.16
CA ARG A 112 6.68 0.62 -18.47
C ARG A 112 7.31 -0.77 -18.40
N ASP A 113 8.26 -0.98 -17.48
CA ASP A 113 9.09 -2.18 -17.45
C ASP A 113 8.38 -3.37 -16.77
N PHE A 114 7.62 -3.11 -15.73
CA PHE A 114 6.96 -4.16 -14.92
C PHE A 114 5.44 -4.14 -15.03
N GLY A 115 4.81 -2.99 -15.21
CA GLY A 115 3.36 -2.86 -15.29
C GLY A 115 2.70 -2.12 -14.14
N PHE A 116 1.37 -2.07 -14.19
CA PHE A 116 0.54 -1.25 -13.31
C PHE A 116 0.24 -1.95 -11.98
N PRO A 117 0.37 -1.22 -10.83
CA PRO A 117 0.04 -1.74 -9.51
C PRO A 117 -1.47 -1.65 -9.26
N ILE A 118 -2.23 -2.66 -9.69
CA ILE A 118 -3.70 -2.69 -9.61
C ILE A 118 -4.21 -3.65 -8.53
N ILE A 119 -5.46 -3.49 -8.14
CA ILE A 119 -6.23 -4.35 -7.24
C ILE A 119 -5.60 -4.42 -5.84
N SER A 120 -4.67 -5.32 -5.61
CA SER A 120 -3.89 -5.43 -4.36
C SER A 120 -2.52 -6.04 -4.66
N LYS A 121 -1.53 -5.80 -3.78
CA LYS A 121 -0.17 -6.35 -3.94
C LYS A 121 -0.19 -7.88 -4.17
N ALA A 122 -0.99 -8.61 -3.39
CA ALA A 122 -1.07 -10.06 -3.50
C ALA A 122 -1.75 -10.53 -4.80
N LYS A 123 -2.82 -9.84 -5.24
CA LYS A 123 -3.50 -10.19 -6.50
C LYS A 123 -2.67 -9.76 -7.71
N ALA A 124 -2.05 -8.59 -7.68
CA ALA A 124 -1.17 -8.13 -8.74
C ALA A 124 0.02 -9.09 -8.96
N ALA A 125 0.62 -9.60 -7.87
CA ALA A 125 1.69 -10.60 -7.97
C ALA A 125 1.23 -11.92 -8.63
N LYS A 126 -0.02 -12.34 -8.42
CA LYS A 126 -0.59 -13.51 -9.11
C LYS A 126 -0.86 -13.22 -10.58
N ILE A 127 -1.40 -12.03 -10.89
CA ILE A 127 -1.65 -11.60 -12.28
C ILE A 127 -0.33 -11.48 -13.05
N GLU A 128 0.73 -10.92 -12.42
CA GLU A 128 2.07 -10.85 -13.00
C GLU A 128 2.55 -12.24 -13.46
N LYS A 129 2.26 -13.28 -12.67
CA LYS A 129 2.58 -14.66 -13.03
C LYS A 129 1.71 -15.21 -14.17
N LEU A 130 0.42 -14.87 -14.19
CA LEU A 130 -0.47 -15.23 -15.31
C LEU A 130 -0.12 -14.53 -16.63
N GLN A 131 0.67 -13.48 -16.59
CA GLN A 131 1.19 -12.76 -17.76
C GLN A 131 2.60 -13.18 -18.16
N SER A 132 3.20 -14.18 -17.49
CA SER A 132 4.55 -14.71 -17.77
C SER A 132 4.46 -16.09 -18.40
N GLU A 133 5.14 -16.30 -19.54
CA GLU A 133 5.19 -17.57 -20.24
C GLU A 133 6.08 -18.62 -19.55
N ASN A 134 6.98 -18.21 -18.66
CA ASN A 134 8.00 -19.07 -18.04
C ASN A 134 7.68 -19.54 -16.62
N GLU A 135 6.43 -19.48 -16.21
CA GLU A 135 6.03 -19.88 -14.85
C GLU A 135 5.76 -21.41 -14.75
N LYS A 136 5.99 -21.93 -13.55
CA LYS A 136 5.73 -23.34 -13.25
C LYS A 136 4.25 -23.67 -13.40
N THR A 137 3.91 -24.62 -14.25
CA THR A 137 2.53 -25.02 -14.55
C THR A 137 1.71 -25.37 -13.29
N THR A 138 2.31 -26.04 -12.29
CA THR A 138 1.64 -26.39 -11.03
C THR A 138 1.23 -25.16 -10.23
N PHE A 139 2.04 -24.08 -10.23
CA PHE A 139 1.71 -22.84 -9.53
C PHE A 139 0.65 -22.03 -10.27
N ILE A 140 0.72 -22.00 -11.59
CA ILE A 140 -0.31 -21.39 -12.44
C ILE A 140 -1.64 -22.12 -12.22
N HIS A 141 -1.64 -23.46 -12.23
CA HIS A 141 -2.84 -24.25 -11.97
C HIS A 141 -3.47 -23.88 -10.62
N ALA A 142 -2.66 -23.78 -9.56
CA ALA A 142 -3.13 -23.37 -8.24
C ALA A 142 -3.71 -21.92 -8.22
N ILE A 143 -3.14 -20.98 -8.98
CA ILE A 143 -3.70 -19.63 -9.11
C ILE A 143 -5.05 -19.65 -9.84
N MET A 144 -5.19 -20.48 -10.87
CA MET A 144 -6.39 -20.54 -11.71
C MET A 144 -7.53 -21.32 -11.05
N THR A 145 -7.23 -22.43 -10.36
CA THR A 145 -8.23 -23.37 -9.83
C THR A 145 -8.33 -23.39 -8.31
N GLY A 146 -7.25 -23.07 -7.60
CA GLY A 146 -7.11 -23.29 -6.17
C GLY A 146 -6.51 -24.66 -5.82
N ASP A 147 -6.37 -25.55 -6.77
CA ASP A 147 -5.88 -26.92 -6.52
C ASP A 147 -4.35 -26.92 -6.42
N MET A 148 -3.86 -27.47 -5.32
CA MET A 148 -2.43 -27.50 -4.97
C MET A 148 -1.75 -28.79 -5.42
N GLY A 149 -2.52 -29.79 -5.86
CA GLY A 149 -2.03 -31.13 -6.18
C GLY A 149 -1.44 -31.87 -4.98
N ALA A 150 -0.87 -33.04 -5.23
CA ALA A 150 -0.27 -33.90 -4.19
C ALA A 150 0.98 -33.33 -3.50
N GLN A 151 1.52 -32.20 -3.97
CA GLN A 151 2.72 -31.56 -3.42
C GLN A 151 2.39 -30.45 -2.40
N GLY A 152 1.12 -30.14 -2.20
CA GLY A 152 0.69 -29.09 -1.27
C GLY A 152 0.33 -29.64 0.11
N LYS A 153 0.37 -28.75 1.12
CA LYS A 153 -0.14 -29.05 2.47
C LYS A 153 -1.67 -29.26 2.51
N PHE A 154 -2.37 -28.75 1.49
CA PHE A 154 -3.80 -28.79 1.31
C PHE A 154 -4.10 -29.10 -0.15
N GLU A 155 -5.07 -29.94 -0.41
CA GLU A 155 -5.52 -30.28 -1.77
C GLU A 155 -6.08 -29.06 -2.50
N HIS A 156 -6.75 -28.16 -1.78
CA HIS A 156 -7.35 -26.93 -2.30
C HIS A 156 -7.10 -25.74 -1.40
N SER A 157 -6.93 -24.54 -1.99
CA SER A 157 -6.74 -23.29 -1.25
C SER A 157 -7.33 -22.07 -1.98
N ASP A 158 -8.46 -21.58 -1.48
CA ASP A 158 -9.06 -20.30 -1.94
C ASP A 158 -8.15 -19.09 -1.73
N LYS A 159 -7.19 -19.17 -0.80
CA LYS A 159 -6.23 -18.10 -0.60
C LYS A 159 -5.23 -17.99 -1.76
N ILE A 160 -4.94 -19.09 -2.44
CA ILE A 160 -4.05 -19.11 -3.61
C ILE A 160 -4.82 -18.78 -4.87
N LYS A 161 -6.05 -19.26 -5.01
CA LYS A 161 -6.91 -18.97 -6.15
C LYS A 161 -7.09 -17.45 -6.33
N LEU A 162 -7.01 -17.01 -7.57
CA LEU A 162 -7.44 -15.66 -7.95
C LEU A 162 -8.96 -15.70 -8.18
N PRO A 163 -9.75 -14.70 -7.71
CA PRO A 163 -11.18 -14.67 -7.98
C PRO A 163 -11.51 -14.73 -9.48
N ASP A 164 -12.54 -15.46 -9.85
CA ASP A 164 -12.90 -15.78 -11.25
C ASP A 164 -12.97 -14.55 -12.15
N LYS A 165 -13.57 -13.45 -11.66
CA LYS A 165 -13.60 -12.16 -12.40
C LYS A 165 -12.22 -11.63 -12.83
N TRP A 166 -11.16 -11.97 -12.07
CA TRP A 166 -9.79 -11.57 -12.41
C TRP A 166 -9.10 -12.62 -13.27
N ILE A 167 -9.49 -13.92 -13.14
CA ILE A 167 -9.05 -14.97 -14.05
C ILE A 167 -9.59 -14.68 -15.45
N GLU A 168 -10.87 -14.33 -15.59
CA GLU A 168 -11.46 -13.92 -16.87
C GLU A 168 -10.72 -12.73 -17.52
N LYS A 169 -10.32 -11.73 -16.74
CA LYS A 169 -9.62 -10.55 -17.28
C LYS A 169 -8.13 -10.77 -17.57
N PHE A 170 -7.47 -11.73 -16.93
CA PHE A 170 -6.00 -11.82 -16.99
C PHE A 170 -5.46 -13.23 -17.28
N GLY A 171 -6.31 -14.25 -17.36
CA GLY A 171 -5.92 -15.65 -17.48
C GLY A 171 -5.74 -16.14 -18.93
N GLY A 172 -5.77 -15.27 -19.93
CA GLY A 172 -5.80 -15.67 -21.35
C GLY A 172 -4.66 -16.58 -21.79
N LEU A 173 -3.42 -16.39 -21.31
CA LEU A 173 -2.28 -17.28 -21.63
C LEU A 173 -2.46 -18.72 -21.10
N TYR A 174 -3.33 -18.92 -20.13
CA TYR A 174 -3.54 -20.20 -19.45
C TYR A 174 -5.04 -20.56 -19.39
N ALA A 175 -5.79 -20.16 -20.42
CA ALA A 175 -7.24 -20.37 -20.51
C ALA A 175 -7.64 -21.87 -20.46
N ASP A 176 -6.76 -22.75 -20.88
CA ASP A 176 -6.91 -24.22 -20.84
C ASP A 176 -7.07 -24.78 -19.42
N HIS A 177 -6.57 -24.06 -18.39
CA HIS A 177 -6.78 -24.43 -16.99
C HIS A 177 -8.20 -24.14 -16.49
N ARG A 178 -8.95 -23.28 -17.18
CA ARG A 178 -10.32 -22.86 -16.83
C ARG A 178 -11.18 -22.73 -18.08
N PRO A 179 -11.49 -23.86 -18.76
CA PRO A 179 -12.31 -23.87 -19.97
C PRO A 179 -13.76 -23.45 -19.73
N ASP A 180 -14.17 -23.37 -18.47
CA ASP A 180 -15.46 -22.87 -17.99
C ASP A 180 -15.56 -21.33 -17.98
N LEU A 181 -14.43 -20.60 -18.10
CA LEU A 181 -14.37 -19.15 -18.08
C LEU A 181 -13.91 -18.58 -19.45
N ASN A 182 -14.41 -17.38 -19.77
CA ASN A 182 -13.94 -16.63 -20.94
C ASN A 182 -12.71 -15.80 -20.61
N CYS A 183 -11.55 -16.46 -20.54
CA CYS A 183 -10.29 -15.84 -20.14
C CYS A 183 -9.73 -14.94 -21.25
N GLN A 184 -9.39 -13.70 -20.89
CA GLN A 184 -8.85 -12.67 -21.78
C GLN A 184 -7.39 -12.36 -21.42
N THR A 185 -6.64 -11.85 -22.40
CA THR A 185 -5.31 -11.28 -22.19
C THR A 185 -5.41 -9.77 -22.11
N ALA A 186 -4.94 -9.20 -21.01
CA ALA A 186 -4.98 -7.75 -20.81
C ALA A 186 -3.96 -7.05 -21.74
N PRO A 187 -4.31 -5.88 -22.32
CA PRO A 187 -3.43 -5.14 -23.23
C PRO A 187 -2.41 -4.25 -22.47
N PHE A 188 -2.02 -4.63 -21.26
CA PHE A 188 -1.01 -3.99 -20.42
C PHE A 188 -0.47 -4.96 -19.38
N LYS A 189 0.74 -4.69 -18.88
CA LYS A 189 1.37 -5.48 -17.81
C LYS A 189 0.85 -5.05 -16.43
N VAL A 190 0.79 -6.02 -15.51
CA VAL A 190 0.42 -5.84 -14.11
C VAL A 190 1.55 -6.32 -13.21
N SER A 191 1.89 -5.56 -12.18
CA SER A 191 2.97 -5.94 -11.26
C SER A 191 2.74 -5.47 -9.83
N ALA A 192 3.27 -6.24 -8.88
CA ALA A 192 3.36 -5.88 -7.48
C ALA A 192 4.69 -5.19 -7.10
N GLN A 193 5.62 -5.05 -8.03
CA GLN A 193 7.01 -4.67 -7.76
C GLN A 193 7.21 -3.17 -7.52
N CYS A 194 6.19 -2.34 -7.82
CA CYS A 194 6.29 -0.88 -7.71
C CYS A 194 6.78 -0.43 -6.31
N CYS A 195 6.22 -0.98 -5.22
CA CYS A 195 6.65 -0.63 -3.86
C CYS A 195 8.10 -1.05 -3.57
N TYR A 196 8.51 -2.22 -4.05
CA TYR A 196 9.87 -2.71 -3.86
C TYR A 196 10.90 -1.75 -4.48
N TRP A 197 10.78 -1.45 -5.76
CA TRP A 197 11.73 -0.61 -6.48
C TRP A 197 11.72 0.86 -6.05
N LEU A 198 10.53 1.39 -5.73
CA LEU A 198 10.38 2.81 -5.46
C LEU A 198 10.55 3.19 -3.99
N LYS A 199 10.22 2.28 -3.06
CA LYS A 199 10.24 2.58 -1.61
C LYS A 199 11.13 1.64 -0.81
N GLU A 200 10.94 0.32 -0.95
CA GLU A 200 11.58 -0.65 -0.07
C GLU A 200 13.09 -0.71 -0.30
N LEU A 201 13.53 -0.90 -1.55
CA LEU A 201 14.94 -0.99 -1.89
C LEU A 201 15.74 0.29 -1.59
N PRO A 202 15.28 1.51 -1.98
CA PRO A 202 16.00 2.74 -1.63
C PRO A 202 16.07 2.98 -0.13
N ALA A 203 15.00 2.68 0.62
CA ALA A 203 14.98 2.83 2.08
C ALA A 203 15.94 1.84 2.77
N ASP A 204 15.96 0.57 2.33
CA ASP A 204 16.87 -0.45 2.85
C ASP A 204 18.33 -0.09 2.58
N ARG A 205 18.65 0.39 1.38
CA ARG A 205 20.01 0.85 1.04
C ARG A 205 20.44 2.01 1.94
N TRP A 206 19.60 3.03 2.06
CA TRP A 206 19.88 4.17 2.92
C TRP A 206 20.11 3.74 4.39
N ALA A 207 19.26 2.86 4.89
CA ALA A 207 19.35 2.33 6.25
C ALA A 207 20.68 1.62 6.51
N LYS A 208 21.14 0.80 5.57
CA LYS A 208 22.42 0.09 5.62
C LYS A 208 23.61 1.04 5.56
N GLU A 209 23.59 2.02 4.67
CA GLU A 209 24.64 3.04 4.53
C GLU A 209 24.79 3.91 5.79
N HIS A 210 23.71 4.05 6.58
CA HIS A 210 23.69 4.88 7.79
C HIS A 210 23.70 4.06 9.11
N ASN A 211 23.94 2.74 9.04
CA ASN A 211 23.89 1.83 10.19
C ASN A 211 22.62 2.01 11.03
N SER A 212 21.47 2.09 10.37
CA SER A 212 20.21 2.51 10.96
C SER A 212 19.07 1.54 10.68
N VAL A 213 18.12 1.42 11.62
CA VAL A 213 16.93 0.61 11.47
C VAL A 213 15.65 1.43 11.69
N PRO A 214 14.53 1.08 11.00
CA PRO A 214 13.37 1.94 10.92
C PRO A 214 12.36 1.79 12.06
N PHE A 215 11.80 2.92 12.48
CA PHE A 215 10.48 3.02 13.00
C PHE A 215 9.46 3.13 11.87
N LEU A 216 8.33 2.42 11.97
CA LEU A 216 7.25 2.41 10.98
C LEU A 216 5.91 2.76 11.65
N GLY A 217 5.18 3.71 11.07
CA GLY A 217 3.84 4.11 11.52
C GLY A 217 2.75 3.12 11.07
N LEU A 218 2.90 1.83 11.40
CA LEU A 218 1.96 0.77 11.04
C LEU A 218 1.05 0.43 12.20
N MET A 219 -0.24 0.21 11.90
CA MET A 219 -1.27 -0.22 12.85
C MET A 219 -1.90 -1.53 12.41
N ALA A 220 -2.11 -2.47 13.34
CA ALA A 220 -2.80 -3.73 13.04
C ALA A 220 -4.28 -3.51 12.69
N SER A 221 -4.89 -2.45 13.23
CA SER A 221 -6.28 -2.03 12.91
C SER A 221 -6.51 -1.70 11.43
N GLU A 222 -5.47 -1.56 10.63
CA GLU A 222 -5.58 -1.39 9.19
C GLU A 222 -5.90 -2.70 8.44
N GLY A 223 -5.81 -3.84 9.13
CA GLY A 223 -6.15 -5.16 8.60
C GLY A 223 -5.15 -5.75 7.60
N GLY A 224 -5.50 -6.89 7.03
CA GLY A 224 -4.78 -7.55 5.96
C GLY A 224 -3.33 -7.93 6.31
N GLN A 225 -2.40 -7.65 5.40
CA GLN A 225 -0.97 -7.97 5.58
C GLN A 225 -0.33 -7.27 6.79
N ARG A 226 -0.82 -6.06 7.14
CA ARG A 226 -0.32 -5.30 8.29
C ARG A 226 -0.71 -5.99 9.60
N GLU A 227 -1.98 -6.32 9.76
CA GLU A 227 -2.48 -7.06 10.93
C GLU A 227 -1.74 -8.39 11.08
N MET A 228 -1.67 -9.19 10.01
CA MET A 228 -0.98 -10.48 10.02
C MET A 228 0.51 -10.34 10.39
N GLY A 229 1.20 -9.38 9.79
CA GLY A 229 2.62 -9.14 10.05
C GLY A 229 2.89 -8.67 11.48
N LEU A 230 2.08 -7.76 12.01
CA LEU A 230 2.22 -7.25 13.39
C LEU A 230 1.82 -8.29 14.43
N THR A 231 0.78 -9.08 14.18
CA THR A 231 0.37 -10.18 15.06
C THR A 231 1.46 -11.24 15.14
N LYS A 232 2.05 -11.63 14.00
CA LYS A 232 3.10 -12.65 13.96
C LYS A 232 4.42 -12.18 14.59
N ASN A 233 4.85 -10.96 14.28
CA ASN A 233 6.20 -10.47 14.58
C ASN A 233 6.26 -9.52 15.80
N GLY A 234 5.12 -9.06 16.30
CA GLY A 234 5.05 -8.09 17.40
C GLY A 234 5.38 -6.66 16.99
N CYS A 235 5.43 -5.77 17.99
CA CYS A 235 5.71 -4.34 17.80
C CYS A 235 7.19 -4.11 17.45
N ASN A 236 8.10 -4.74 18.18
CA ASN A 236 9.55 -4.77 17.92
C ASN A 236 9.91 -6.11 17.28
N TYR A 237 10.53 -6.06 16.13
CA TYR A 237 10.97 -7.24 15.39
C TYR A 237 12.47 -7.21 15.13
N PHE A 238 13.18 -8.19 15.66
CA PHE A 238 14.61 -8.40 15.51
C PHE A 238 14.86 -9.72 14.78
N GLY A 239 14.48 -9.76 13.51
CA GLY A 239 14.67 -10.94 12.65
C GLY A 239 16.06 -10.99 12.02
N LYS A 240 16.41 -12.15 11.44
CA LYS A 240 17.71 -12.31 10.76
C LYS A 240 17.87 -11.33 9.60
N GLU A 241 16.85 -11.11 8.81
CA GLU A 241 16.91 -10.31 7.57
C GLU A 241 16.38 -8.88 7.73
N THR A 242 15.58 -8.64 8.75
CA THR A 242 14.90 -7.36 8.94
C THR A 242 14.78 -7.04 10.42
N VAL A 243 15.06 -5.80 10.76
CA VAL A 243 14.84 -5.23 12.09
C VAL A 243 13.96 -4.00 11.93
N ARG A 244 12.92 -3.85 12.78
CA ARG A 244 12.01 -2.71 12.74
C ARG A 244 11.23 -2.57 14.03
N SER A 245 10.72 -1.38 14.28
CA SER A 245 9.75 -1.11 15.35
C SER A 245 8.48 -0.48 14.81
N CYS A 246 7.34 -0.87 15.36
CA CYS A 246 6.02 -0.34 15.06
C CYS A 246 5.33 0.05 16.40
N PRO A 247 5.69 1.17 17.03
CA PRO A 247 5.13 1.56 18.34
C PRO A 247 3.61 1.69 18.34
N PHE A 248 3.03 2.08 17.21
CA PHE A 248 1.58 2.23 17.04
C PHE A 248 0.86 0.95 16.60
N ALA A 249 1.49 -0.22 16.72
CA ALA A 249 0.90 -1.50 16.28
C ALA A 249 -0.50 -1.76 16.87
N VAL A 250 -0.75 -1.37 18.12
CA VAL A 250 -2.02 -1.57 18.84
C VAL A 250 -3.00 -0.40 18.73
N PHE A 251 -2.62 0.68 18.02
CA PHE A 251 -3.49 1.85 17.84
C PHE A 251 -4.62 1.55 16.85
N THR A 252 -5.73 2.24 17.07
CA THR A 252 -6.81 2.40 16.09
C THR A 252 -6.63 3.73 15.35
N ARG A 253 -7.39 3.92 14.28
CA ARG A 253 -7.42 5.21 13.56
C ARG A 253 -7.85 6.36 14.47
N GLN A 254 -8.75 6.09 15.44
CA GLN A 254 -9.22 7.09 16.40
C GLN A 254 -8.08 7.54 17.32
N ASP A 255 -7.31 6.59 17.86
CA ASP A 255 -6.17 6.91 18.72
C ASP A 255 -5.14 7.76 17.97
N LEU A 256 -4.84 7.40 16.72
CA LEU A 256 -3.88 8.13 15.89
C LEU A 256 -4.33 9.56 15.62
N LEU A 257 -5.59 9.78 15.23
CA LEU A 257 -6.10 11.11 14.92
C LEU A 257 -6.20 11.98 16.18
N ARG A 258 -6.60 11.40 17.33
CA ARG A 258 -6.57 12.07 18.62
C ARG A 258 -5.15 12.51 18.96
N LEU A 259 -4.18 11.62 18.85
CA LEU A 259 -2.77 11.91 19.11
C LEU A 259 -2.23 13.00 18.16
N ALA A 260 -2.60 12.96 16.87
CA ALA A 260 -2.19 13.99 15.93
C ALA A 260 -2.67 15.39 16.31
N VAL A 261 -3.90 15.50 16.86
CA VAL A 261 -4.42 16.75 17.39
C VAL A 261 -3.68 17.18 18.67
N GLU A 262 -3.48 16.27 19.62
CA GLU A 262 -2.78 16.55 20.90
C GLU A 262 -1.31 16.96 20.71
N LEU A 263 -0.67 16.49 19.63
CA LEU A 263 0.71 16.83 19.27
C LEU A 263 0.82 17.99 18.28
N GLU A 264 -0.29 18.63 17.91
CA GLU A 264 -0.33 19.71 16.92
C GLU A 264 0.39 19.33 15.60
N VAL A 265 0.18 18.08 15.16
CA VAL A 265 0.83 17.56 13.96
C VAL A 265 0.36 18.34 12.72
N PRO A 266 1.27 18.84 11.88
CA PRO A 266 0.87 19.50 10.65
C PRO A 266 0.20 18.52 9.68
N VAL A 267 -1.10 18.72 9.42
CA VAL A 267 -1.91 17.85 8.57
C VAL A 267 -1.75 18.25 7.10
N PRO A 268 -1.26 17.35 6.22
CA PRO A 268 -1.19 17.63 4.79
C PRO A 268 -2.58 17.89 4.19
N LYS A 269 -2.69 18.87 3.27
CA LYS A 269 -3.95 19.31 2.64
C LYS A 269 -4.77 18.16 2.03
N ILE A 270 -4.12 17.10 1.55
CA ILE A 270 -4.81 15.93 0.99
C ILE A 270 -5.75 15.26 2.00
N TYR A 271 -5.46 15.35 3.31
CA TYR A 271 -6.33 14.84 4.38
C TYR A 271 -7.42 15.83 4.79
N GLY A 272 -7.29 17.12 4.39
CA GLY A 272 -8.12 18.20 4.89
C GLY A 272 -7.78 18.54 6.33
N GLU A 273 -8.79 18.65 7.16
CA GLU A 273 -8.68 18.91 8.62
C GLU A 273 -9.04 17.65 9.42
N ILE A 274 -8.48 17.56 10.62
CA ILE A 274 -8.95 16.56 11.61
C ILE A 274 -10.06 17.22 12.42
N VAL A 275 -11.27 16.67 12.33
CA VAL A 275 -12.45 17.13 13.09
C VAL A 275 -12.88 16.06 14.07
N CYS A 276 -13.41 16.50 15.22
CA CYS A 276 -13.99 15.61 16.23
C CYS A 276 -15.49 15.93 16.36
N GLU A 277 -16.34 14.97 16.00
CA GLU A 277 -17.78 15.09 16.09
C GLU A 277 -18.32 13.96 17.00
N ASN A 278 -19.00 14.30 18.07
CA ASN A 278 -19.51 13.33 19.05
C ASN A 278 -18.44 12.35 19.57
N GLY A 279 -17.21 12.83 19.78
CA GLY A 279 -16.08 12.01 20.26
C GLY A 279 -15.43 11.14 19.20
N VAL A 280 -15.85 11.24 17.93
CA VAL A 280 -15.28 10.48 16.80
C VAL A 280 -14.43 11.40 15.94
N TYR A 281 -13.15 11.08 15.83
CA TYR A 281 -12.19 11.81 15.00
C TYR A 281 -12.23 11.32 13.54
N ARG A 282 -12.21 12.24 12.60
CA ARG A 282 -12.09 11.93 11.16
C ARG A 282 -11.34 13.01 10.42
N THR A 283 -10.75 12.67 9.30
CA THR A 283 -10.24 13.64 8.34
C THR A 283 -11.35 14.06 7.37
N THR A 284 -11.39 15.33 6.99
CA THR A 284 -12.47 15.88 6.14
C THR A 284 -12.33 15.50 4.67
N ARG A 285 -11.13 15.07 4.22
CA ARG A 285 -10.87 14.60 2.85
C ARG A 285 -10.40 13.15 2.85
N ALA A 286 -9.17 12.85 2.39
CA ALA A 286 -8.68 11.48 2.32
C ALA A 286 -8.53 10.85 3.71
N GLN A 287 -9.03 9.64 3.90
CA GLN A 287 -8.81 8.87 5.14
C GLN A 287 -7.42 8.22 5.13
N ARG A 288 -6.93 7.86 3.95
CA ARG A 288 -5.62 7.26 3.71
C ARG A 288 -5.05 7.78 2.41
N THR A 289 -3.74 7.79 2.35
CA THR A 289 -3.00 8.09 1.12
C THR A 289 -2.03 6.96 0.79
N GLY A 290 -1.65 6.88 -0.45
CA GLY A 290 -0.53 6.09 -0.95
C GLY A 290 0.38 7.00 -1.76
N CYS A 291 1.29 6.43 -2.54
CA CYS A 291 1.97 7.20 -3.58
C CYS A 291 0.94 7.88 -4.48
N SER A 292 1.25 9.07 -4.99
CA SER A 292 0.46 9.69 -6.07
C SER A 292 0.22 8.66 -7.18
N MET A 293 -1.00 8.55 -7.69
CA MET A 293 -1.40 7.58 -8.72
C MET A 293 -1.12 6.10 -8.37
N CYS A 294 -1.30 5.70 -7.12
CA CYS A 294 -1.28 4.29 -6.73
C CYS A 294 -2.63 3.62 -7.03
N GLY A 295 -2.64 2.58 -7.84
CA GLY A 295 -3.86 1.85 -8.19
C GLY A 295 -4.27 0.74 -7.22
N PHE A 296 -3.43 0.41 -6.22
CA PHE A 296 -3.81 -0.58 -5.21
C PHE A 296 -5.00 -0.11 -4.39
N GLY A 297 -6.05 -0.93 -4.34
CA GLY A 297 -7.28 -0.64 -3.62
C GLY A 297 -8.27 0.28 -4.34
N LEU A 298 -7.90 0.89 -5.48
CA LEU A 298 -8.74 1.86 -6.19
C LEU A 298 -10.11 1.27 -6.57
N HIS A 299 -10.16 0.00 -6.97
CA HIS A 299 -11.41 -0.72 -7.32
C HIS A 299 -12.41 -0.87 -6.17
N LEU A 300 -12.00 -0.56 -4.93
CA LEU A 300 -12.85 -0.56 -3.73
C LEU A 300 -13.34 0.85 -3.36
N GLU A 301 -12.76 1.89 -3.97
CA GLU A 301 -13.14 3.27 -3.69
C GLU A 301 -14.38 3.66 -4.50
N LYS A 302 -15.31 4.36 -3.84
CA LYS A 302 -16.41 5.04 -4.53
C LYS A 302 -15.92 6.36 -5.11
N ARG A 303 -16.53 6.80 -6.22
CA ARG A 303 -16.26 8.15 -6.75
C ARG A 303 -16.89 9.24 -5.85
N PRO A 304 -16.20 10.36 -5.66
CA PRO A 304 -14.87 10.70 -6.19
C PRO A 304 -13.75 9.92 -5.48
N HIS A 305 -13.01 9.10 -6.25
CA HIS A 305 -11.86 8.36 -5.74
C HIS A 305 -10.56 9.19 -5.78
N ARG A 306 -9.43 8.61 -5.35
CA ARG A 306 -8.15 9.34 -5.24
C ARG A 306 -7.67 9.95 -6.57
N PHE A 307 -7.98 9.35 -7.72
CA PHE A 307 -7.60 9.92 -9.02
C PHE A 307 -8.50 11.08 -9.44
N ASP A 308 -9.78 11.08 -9.06
CA ASP A 308 -10.67 12.23 -9.25
C ASP A 308 -10.17 13.43 -8.43
N ARG A 309 -9.76 13.20 -7.18
CA ARG A 309 -9.18 14.25 -6.32
C ARG A 309 -7.88 14.81 -6.89
N LEU A 310 -7.01 13.97 -7.48
CA LEU A 310 -5.81 14.48 -8.15
C LEU A 310 -6.17 15.37 -9.36
N ARG A 311 -7.26 15.06 -10.09
CA ARG A 311 -7.75 15.89 -11.18
C ARG A 311 -8.10 17.31 -10.71
N GLU A 312 -8.72 17.41 -9.53
CA GLU A 312 -9.06 18.70 -8.92
C GLU A 312 -7.82 19.46 -8.41
N ASP A 313 -6.93 18.75 -7.70
CA ASP A 313 -5.76 19.37 -7.04
C ASP A 313 -4.60 19.64 -8.02
N ASN A 314 -4.40 18.79 -9.05
CA ASN A 314 -3.31 18.92 -10.04
C ASN A 314 -3.72 18.34 -11.41
N PRO A 315 -4.53 19.05 -12.20
CA PRO A 315 -5.07 18.55 -13.47
C PRO A 315 -4.00 18.19 -14.51
N LYS A 316 -2.86 18.89 -14.53
CA LYS A 316 -1.75 18.61 -15.48
C LYS A 316 -1.06 17.28 -15.13
N GLU A 317 -0.83 17.01 -13.87
CA GLU A 317 -0.28 15.74 -13.40
C GLU A 317 -1.25 14.61 -13.69
N TRP A 318 -2.54 14.80 -13.38
CA TRP A 318 -3.60 13.85 -13.67
C TRP A 318 -3.66 13.51 -15.16
N GLU A 319 -3.68 14.49 -16.05
CA GLU A 319 -3.70 14.30 -17.50
C GLU A 319 -2.53 13.45 -17.99
N PHE A 320 -1.31 13.73 -17.50
CA PHE A 320 -0.12 12.96 -17.82
C PHE A 320 -0.30 11.47 -17.41
N TRP A 321 -0.72 11.22 -16.19
CA TRP A 321 -0.88 9.86 -15.68
C TRP A 321 -2.02 9.11 -16.35
N MET A 322 -3.12 9.77 -16.69
CA MET A 322 -4.29 9.11 -17.26
C MET A 322 -4.10 8.75 -18.74
N TYR A 323 -3.37 9.56 -19.50
CA TYR A 323 -3.34 9.37 -20.96
C TYR A 323 -1.97 9.00 -21.53
N ARG A 324 -0.85 9.32 -20.88
CA ARG A 324 0.47 9.31 -21.56
C ARG A 324 1.67 8.91 -20.70
N CYS A 325 1.45 8.28 -19.55
CA CYS A 325 2.56 7.96 -18.64
C CYS A 325 3.40 6.75 -19.10
N VAL A 326 2.93 5.95 -20.04
CA VAL A 326 3.65 4.80 -20.59
C VAL A 326 3.67 4.90 -22.11
N LYS A 327 4.85 4.63 -22.67
CA LYS A 327 5.02 4.31 -24.10
C LYS A 327 5.43 2.85 -24.18
N ASP A 328 4.59 2.06 -24.81
CA ASP A 328 4.86 0.64 -25.03
C ASP A 328 6.09 0.47 -25.93
N PRO A 329 7.10 -0.30 -25.50
CA PRO A 329 8.34 -0.44 -26.26
C PRO A 329 8.18 -1.29 -27.55
N GLU A 330 7.18 -2.15 -27.62
CA GLU A 330 6.96 -3.08 -28.74
C GLU A 330 6.05 -2.45 -29.80
N THR A 331 4.94 -1.86 -29.36
CA THR A 331 3.93 -1.28 -30.27
C THR A 331 4.10 0.21 -30.53
N GLY A 332 4.85 0.92 -29.67
CA GLY A 332 4.97 2.37 -29.70
C GLY A 332 3.73 3.11 -29.20
N GLU A 333 2.68 2.41 -28.78
CA GLU A 333 1.46 3.00 -28.25
C GLU A 333 1.74 3.83 -26.99
N VAL A 334 1.16 5.02 -26.93
CA VAL A 334 1.23 5.88 -25.75
C VAL A 334 -0.10 5.79 -25.01
N TYR A 335 -0.06 5.39 -23.74
CA TYR A 335 -1.26 5.24 -22.91
C TYR A 335 -0.95 5.52 -21.42
N GLY A 336 -1.99 5.45 -20.58
CA GLY A 336 -1.87 5.63 -19.15
C GLY A 336 -2.93 4.87 -18.37
N TRP A 337 -3.20 5.35 -17.16
CA TRP A 337 -4.19 4.76 -16.26
C TRP A 337 -5.59 4.68 -16.86
N GLY A 338 -5.96 5.61 -17.76
CA GLY A 338 -7.26 5.59 -18.44
C GLY A 338 -7.54 4.24 -19.11
N LYS A 339 -6.59 3.74 -19.92
CA LYS A 339 -6.70 2.42 -20.57
C LYS A 339 -6.87 1.29 -19.55
N VAL A 340 -6.13 1.37 -18.43
CA VAL A 340 -6.18 0.36 -17.36
C VAL A 340 -7.52 0.38 -16.62
N LEU A 341 -8.02 1.56 -16.29
CA LEU A 341 -9.29 1.72 -15.56
C LEU A 341 -10.49 1.34 -16.43
N ASP A 342 -10.46 1.67 -17.73
CA ASP A 342 -11.46 1.22 -18.68
C ASP A 342 -11.54 -0.31 -18.73
N TYR A 343 -10.39 -0.98 -18.83
CA TYR A 343 -10.33 -2.45 -18.84
C TYR A 343 -10.85 -3.07 -17.54
N LEU A 344 -10.58 -2.41 -16.39
CA LEU A 344 -11.04 -2.85 -15.07
C LEU A 344 -12.49 -2.45 -14.77
N GLU A 345 -13.14 -1.70 -15.65
CA GLU A 345 -14.50 -1.16 -15.48
C GLU A 345 -14.60 -0.23 -14.26
N ILE A 346 -13.55 0.54 -13.99
CA ILE A 346 -13.51 1.56 -12.93
C ILE A 346 -13.79 2.92 -13.57
N GLY A 347 -14.86 3.58 -13.18
CA GLY A 347 -15.17 4.94 -13.66
C GLY A 347 -14.12 5.96 -13.23
N TRP A 348 -13.68 6.82 -14.16
CA TRP A 348 -12.66 7.85 -13.91
C TRP A 348 -12.86 9.15 -14.69
N GLU A 349 -13.71 9.12 -15.70
CA GLU A 349 -14.12 10.24 -16.52
C GLU A 349 -15.61 10.12 -16.84
N ASP A 350 -16.31 11.25 -16.97
CA ASP A 350 -17.71 11.26 -17.37
C ASP A 350 -17.79 11.04 -18.89
N LYS A 351 -17.72 9.78 -19.31
CA LYS A 351 -17.78 9.42 -20.72
C LYS A 351 -19.23 9.26 -21.19
N PRO A 352 -19.53 9.61 -22.46
CA PRO A 352 -20.88 9.45 -23.03
C PRO A 352 -21.42 8.02 -22.95
N TRP A 353 -20.55 6.98 -22.94
CA TRP A 353 -20.96 5.59 -22.85
C TRP A 353 -21.45 5.20 -21.43
N GLU A 354 -21.00 5.84 -20.36
CA GLU A 354 -21.56 5.62 -19.01
C GLU A 354 -23.02 6.09 -18.96
N ALA A 355 -23.33 7.20 -19.63
CA ALA A 355 -24.70 7.68 -19.76
C ALA A 355 -25.57 6.73 -20.58
N GLN A 356 -25.03 6.06 -21.61
CA GLN A 356 -25.73 5.04 -22.40
C GLN A 356 -25.97 3.76 -21.60
N ARG A 357 -25.01 3.30 -20.81
CA ARG A 357 -25.13 2.09 -19.95
C ARG A 357 -26.15 2.28 -18.82
N LEU A 358 -26.24 3.49 -18.25
CA LEU A 358 -27.29 3.83 -17.30
C LEU A 358 -28.68 3.91 -17.95
N LYS A 359 -28.76 4.47 -19.15
CA LYS A 359 -30.03 4.49 -19.94
C LYS A 359 -30.46 3.08 -20.36
N GLY A 360 -29.53 2.20 -20.76
CA GLY A 360 -29.82 0.81 -21.10
C GLY A 360 -30.38 -0.01 -19.93
N ARG A 361 -29.84 0.19 -18.71
CA ARG A 361 -30.37 -0.46 -17.50
C ARG A 361 -31.75 0.05 -17.07
N MET A 362 -32.11 1.28 -17.40
CA MET A 362 -33.44 1.84 -17.12
C MET A 362 -34.49 1.42 -18.14
N SER A 363 -34.09 0.96 -19.34
CA SER A 363 -35.02 0.47 -20.37
C SER A 363 -35.35 -1.03 -20.26
N GLU A 364 -34.67 -1.78 -19.42
CA GLU A 364 -34.92 -3.21 -19.13
C GLU A 364 -35.76 -3.43 -17.87
N SER A 365 -36.60 -2.51 -17.49
CA SER A 365 -37.65 -2.78 -16.51
C SER A 365 -38.63 -3.79 -17.07
N PRO A 366 -38.91 -4.94 -16.42
CA PRO A 366 -39.85 -5.91 -16.94
C PRO A 366 -41.25 -5.29 -17.01
N THR A 367 -41.81 -5.29 -18.19
CA THR A 367 -43.25 -5.10 -18.40
C THR A 367 -43.99 -6.16 -17.61
N VAL A 368 -44.59 -5.76 -16.49
CA VAL A 368 -45.58 -6.61 -15.80
C VAL A 368 -46.78 -6.71 -16.72
N GLU A 369 -46.89 -7.81 -17.46
CA GLU A 369 -48.15 -8.20 -18.10
C GLU A 369 -49.20 -8.44 -17.02
N LYS A 370 -50.19 -7.57 -17.00
CA LYS A 370 -51.45 -7.83 -16.32
C LYS A 370 -52.24 -8.76 -17.19
N GLY A 371 -52.35 -10.01 -16.77
CA GLY A 371 -53.37 -10.98 -17.16
C GLY A 371 -54.27 -11.29 -15.98
#